data_fe7e81700dea5522b80507cadcba77e2
#
_entry.id   fe7e81700dea5522b80507cadcba77e2
#
_cell.length_a   1.000
_cell.length_b   1.000
_cell.length_c   1.000
_cell.angle_alpha   90.00
_cell.angle_beta   90.00
_cell.angle_gamma   90.00
#
_symmetry.space_group_name_H-M   'P 1'
#
loop_
_entity.id
_entity.type
_entity.pdbx_description
1 polymer ?
#
loop_
_entity_poly.entity_id
_entity_poly.type
_entity_poly.pdbx_seq_one_letter_code
_entity_poly.pdbx_strand_id
1 'polypeptide(L)' 'MKYYIGIDLGGMSAKGAIFGEDGALIVKKSVVTQPEDGFEGTVDKMAGLCKELAAEAKTSMKNVEAIGMAVPGYI' A
#
# COMPACT_ATOMS: atom_id res chain seq x y z
N MET A 1 9.98 16.15 3.23
CA MET A 1 8.72 15.98 2.48
C MET A 1 7.91 14.84 3.09
N LYS A 2 6.61 15.02 3.17
CA LYS A 2 5.72 13.99 3.70
C LYS A 2 5.08 13.21 2.58
N TYR A 3 4.83 11.94 2.84
CA TYR A 3 4.22 11.05 1.87
C TYR A 3 3.02 10.37 2.49
N TYR A 4 2.12 9.95 1.63
CA TYR A 4 0.89 9.24 2.05
C TYR A 4 0.74 8.01 1.19
N ILE A 5 0.35 6.91 1.78
CA ILE A 5 0.14 5.66 1.05
C ILE A 5 -1.33 5.28 1.16
N GLY A 6 -1.91 4.91 0.03
CA GLY A 6 -3.25 4.35 -0.01
C GLY A 6 -3.19 2.93 -0.51
N ILE A 7 -3.91 2.03 0.13
CA ILE A 7 -3.98 0.63 -0.28
C ILE A 7 -5.43 0.24 -0.48
N ASP A 8 -5.70 -0.38 -1.62
CA ASP A 8 -7.00 -0.93 -1.95
C ASP A 8 -6.88 -2.45 -1.95
N LEU A 9 -7.49 -3.09 -0.97
CA LEU A 9 -7.42 -4.53 -0.81
C LEU A 9 -8.60 -5.18 -1.51
N GLY A 10 -8.33 -5.87 -2.62
CA GLY A 10 -9.34 -6.62 -3.35
C GLY A 10 -9.34 -8.08 -2.94
N GLY A 11 -10.15 -8.89 -3.62
CA GLY A 11 -10.27 -10.31 -3.31
C GLY A 11 -9.02 -11.12 -3.57
N MET A 12 -8.28 -10.78 -4.62
CA MET A 12 -7.10 -11.54 -5.02
C MET A 12 -5.87 -10.66 -5.25
N SER A 13 -5.95 -9.40 -4.87
CA SER A 13 -4.81 -8.50 -5.03
C SER A 13 -4.93 -7.33 -4.07
N ALA A 14 -3.79 -6.73 -3.78
CA ALA A 14 -3.74 -5.46 -3.08
C ALA A 14 -3.06 -4.46 -4.00
N LYS A 15 -3.66 -3.31 -4.18
CA LYS A 15 -3.11 -2.24 -5.00
C LYS A 15 -2.72 -1.10 -4.08
N GLY A 16 -1.52 -0.60 -4.25
CA GLY A 16 -1.03 0.48 -3.43
C GLY A 16 -0.54 1.64 -4.26
N ALA A 17 -0.62 2.82 -3.69
CA ALA A 17 -0.10 4.02 -4.33
C ALA A 17 0.52 4.91 -3.27
N ILE A 18 1.59 5.59 -3.63
CA ILE A 18 2.22 6.57 -2.76
C ILE A 18 2.05 7.95 -3.37
N PHE A 19 1.66 8.90 -2.55
CA PHE A 19 1.38 10.28 -2.94
C PHE A 19 2.31 11.22 -2.20
N GLY A 20 2.69 12.29 -2.85
CA GLY A 20 3.43 13.36 -2.21
C GLY A 20 2.52 14.23 -1.37
N GLU A 21 3.12 15.18 -0.66
CA GLU A 21 2.44 16.10 0.25
C GLU A 21 1.39 16.96 -0.47
N ASP A 22 1.59 17.20 -1.75
CA ASP A 22 0.65 17.96 -2.60
C ASP A 22 -0.48 17.10 -3.18
N GLY A 23 -0.50 15.81 -2.84
CA GLY A 23 -1.51 14.89 -3.36
C GLY A 23 -1.18 14.27 -4.70
N ALA A 24 -0.02 14.59 -5.28
CA ALA A 24 0.35 14.02 -6.57
C ALA A 24 0.73 12.55 -6.44
N LEU A 25 0.21 11.73 -7.33
CA LEU A 25 0.56 10.32 -7.39
C LEU A 25 2.00 10.16 -7.86
N ILE A 26 2.79 9.42 -7.10
CA ILE A 26 4.21 9.21 -7.43
C ILE A 26 4.42 7.82 -8.03
N VAL A 27 3.97 6.77 -7.33
CA VAL A 27 4.16 5.38 -7.76
C VAL A 27 2.92 4.58 -7.43
N LYS A 28 2.57 3.64 -8.31
CA LYS A 28 1.52 2.65 -8.07
C LYS A 28 2.11 1.26 -8.23
N LYS A 29 1.73 0.35 -7.36
CA LYS A 29 2.12 -1.06 -7.47
C LYS A 29 0.97 -1.93 -7.03
N SER A 30 1.04 -3.19 -7.41
CA SER A 30 0.08 -4.17 -6.92
C SER A 30 0.78 -5.47 -6.56
N VAL A 31 0.16 -6.25 -5.71
CA VAL A 31 0.66 -7.55 -5.31
C VAL A 31 -0.51 -8.52 -5.28
N VAL A 32 -0.26 -9.75 -5.72
CA VAL A 32 -1.29 -10.79 -5.69
C VAL A 32 -1.41 -11.31 -4.27
N THR A 33 -2.65 -11.41 -3.78
CA THR A 33 -2.94 -12.05 -2.52
C THR A 33 -3.69 -13.34 -2.80
N GLN A 34 -3.54 -14.33 -1.95
CA GLN A 34 -4.18 -15.63 -2.14
C GLN A 34 -4.87 -16.05 -0.84
N PRO A 35 -5.96 -16.82 -0.93
CA PRO A 35 -6.62 -17.28 0.29
C PRO A 35 -5.69 -18.07 1.22
N GLU A 36 -4.72 -18.79 0.63
CA GLU A 36 -3.75 -19.58 1.39
C GLU A 36 -2.82 -18.74 2.25
N ASP A 37 -2.66 -17.44 1.93
CA ASP A 37 -1.77 -16.57 2.69
C ASP A 37 -2.24 -16.36 4.11
N GLY A 38 -3.54 -16.42 4.33
CA GLY A 38 -4.11 -16.14 5.64
C GLY A 38 -3.97 -14.66 5.99
N PHE A 39 -4.39 -14.31 7.18
CA PHE A 39 -4.35 -12.93 7.64
C PHE A 39 -2.91 -12.42 7.76
N GLU A 40 -2.04 -13.20 8.40
CA GLU A 40 -0.64 -12.78 8.60
C GLU A 40 0.11 -12.64 7.29
N GLY A 41 -0.06 -13.59 6.38
CA GLY A 41 0.58 -13.54 5.07
C GLY A 41 0.13 -12.33 4.26
N THR A 42 -1.15 -12.01 4.33
CA THR A 42 -1.70 -10.84 3.65
C THR A 42 -1.13 -9.54 4.23
N VAL A 43 -1.05 -9.45 5.56
CA VAL A 43 -0.47 -8.29 6.23
C VAL A 43 1.01 -8.12 5.85
N ASP A 44 1.74 -9.22 5.79
CA ASP A 44 3.15 -9.18 5.38
C ASP A 44 3.31 -8.68 3.95
N LYS A 45 2.44 -9.11 3.05
CA LYS A 45 2.47 -8.64 1.67
C LYS A 45 2.16 -7.15 1.58
N MET A 46 1.20 -6.67 2.35
CA MET A 46 0.87 -5.25 2.38
C MET A 46 2.02 -4.43 2.94
N ALA A 47 2.66 -4.91 4.00
CA ALA A 47 3.82 -4.22 4.56
C ALA A 47 4.96 -4.14 3.55
N GLY A 48 5.21 -5.24 2.82
CA GLY A 48 6.20 -5.27 1.75
C GLY A 48 5.85 -4.29 0.63
N LEU A 49 4.58 -4.24 0.26
CA LEU A 49 4.12 -3.31 -0.76
C LEU A 49 4.38 -1.85 -0.35
N CYS A 50 4.10 -1.50 0.89
CA CYS A 50 4.38 -0.15 1.38
C CYS A 50 5.86 0.18 1.33
N LYS A 51 6.71 -0.76 1.72
CA LYS A 51 8.16 -0.56 1.68
C LYS A 51 8.66 -0.38 0.25
N GLU A 52 8.12 -1.17 -0.68
CA GLU A 52 8.49 -1.05 -2.09
C GLU A 52 8.04 0.28 -2.67
N LEU A 53 6.85 0.74 -2.31
CA LEU A 53 6.35 2.04 -2.76
C LEU A 53 7.28 3.16 -2.28
N ALA A 54 7.67 3.13 -1.02
CA ALA A 54 8.58 4.14 -0.49
C ALA A 54 9.93 4.08 -1.18
N ALA A 55 10.47 2.89 -1.40
CA ALA A 55 11.76 2.73 -2.07
C ALA A 55 11.72 3.27 -3.50
N GLU A 56 10.65 2.97 -4.24
CA GLU A 56 10.53 3.47 -5.62
C GLU A 56 10.27 4.96 -5.69
N ALA A 57 9.66 5.52 -4.67
CA ALA A 57 9.50 6.96 -4.55
C ALA A 57 10.77 7.64 -4.04
N LYS A 58 11.82 6.86 -3.80
CA LYS A 58 13.12 7.34 -3.32
C LYS A 58 13.00 8.01 -1.94
N THR A 59 12.20 7.43 -1.09
CA THR A 59 12.02 7.91 0.27
C THR A 59 12.08 6.73 1.25
N SER A 60 11.82 6.97 2.51
CA SER A 60 11.80 5.91 3.51
C SER A 60 10.46 5.92 4.25
N MET A 61 10.15 4.82 4.90
CA MET A 61 8.88 4.69 5.63
C MET A 61 8.72 5.73 6.73
N LYS A 62 9.80 6.24 7.28
CA LYS A 62 9.71 7.26 8.32
C LYS A 62 9.15 8.60 7.79
N ASN A 63 9.17 8.79 6.48
CA ASN A 63 8.59 9.98 5.85
C ASN A 63 7.14 9.77 5.44
N VAL A 64 6.62 8.57 5.61
CA VAL A 64 5.22 8.27 5.33
C VAL A 64 4.39 8.71 6.53
N GLU A 65 3.59 9.73 6.32
CA GLU A 65 2.81 10.35 7.39
C GLU A 65 1.61 9.51 7.78
N ALA A 66 0.99 8.89 6.80
CA ALA A 66 -0.21 8.09 7.03
C ALA A 66 -0.37 7.02 5.95
N ILE A 67 -0.98 5.92 6.33
CA ILE A 67 -1.35 4.84 5.42
C ILE A 67 -2.85 4.64 5.56
N GLY A 68 -3.57 4.86 4.47
CA GLY A 68 -5.00 4.60 4.43
C GLY A 68 -5.27 3.28 3.73
N MET A 69 -6.27 2.57 4.17
CA MET A 69 -6.64 1.30 3.57
C MET A 69 -8.14 1.31 3.24
N ALA A 70 -8.44 0.96 2.00
CA ALA A 70 -9.80 0.78 1.56
C ALA A 70 -10.07 -0.71 1.37
N VAL A 71 -11.12 -1.19 2.01
CA VAL A 71 -11.55 -2.59 1.88
C VAL A 71 -12.96 -2.54 1.29
N PRO A 72 -13.25 -3.32 0.24
CA PRO A 72 -14.60 -3.34 -0.30
C PRO A 72 -15.58 -3.71 0.80
N GLY A 73 -16.57 -2.87 0.98
CA GLY A 73 -17.58 -3.12 1.98
C GLY A 73 -18.56 -4.15 1.47
N TYR A 74 -18.91 -5.08 2.30
CA TYR A 74 -20.02 -5.97 2.06
C TYR A 74 -21.15 -5.54 2.95
N ILE A 75 -22.22 -5.32 2.34
CA ILE A 75 -23.36 -4.82 3.05
C ILE A 75 -24.46 -5.85 2.98
#